data_ebeef8c59007f63556d8935c1a6ce1fa
#
_entry.id   ebeef8c59007f63556d8935c1a6ce1fa
#
_cell.length_a   1.000
_cell.length_b   1.000
_cell.length_c   1.000
_cell.angle_alpha   90.00
_cell.angle_beta   90.00
_cell.angle_gamma   90.00
#
_symmetry.space_group_name_H-M   'P 1'
#
loop_
_entity.id
_entity.type
_entity.pdbx_description
1 polymer ?
#
loop_
_entity_poly.entity_id
_entity_poly.type
_entity_poly.pdbx_seq_one_letter_code
_entity_poly.pdbx_strand_id
1 'polypeptide(L)'
;MKPIFLLALIFSNMLTYSVIYAQQDSSSCKVITKGLAGRYTGGCKNGLANGNGDATGAYHYVGAFKDGMPNGTGIYYYSENEYYDGNFQDGIKEGKGEMHYIRKSIPDSIVKGYWSGGEFRGSKYTTYSYSTTEQFDLTEITPSKTTGNTVTFEIGTNSGSPNGTADGFALLLTNIISPTGCILKTRSKYESSFKSYVTLELASFPCKLFGTLSDSQTFEIELYKAANWKIRLFKNQ
;
A
#
# COMPACT_ATOMS: atom_id res chain seq x y z
N MET A 1 -51.21 -72.68 -26.93
CA MET A 1 -50.02 -71.95 -27.34
C MET A 1 -49.99 -70.65 -26.57
N LYS A 2 -49.13 -70.52 -25.59
CA LYS A 2 -48.94 -69.31 -24.76
C LYS A 2 -47.65 -68.56 -25.19
N PRO A 3 -47.63 -67.25 -25.41
CA PRO A 3 -46.41 -66.53 -25.61
C PRO A 3 -45.75 -66.16 -24.23
N ILE A 4 -44.50 -66.43 -24.18
CA ILE A 4 -43.58 -66.12 -23.03
C ILE A 4 -43.27 -64.63 -23.07
N PHE A 5 -43.67 -63.93 -22.04
CA PHE A 5 -43.19 -62.51 -21.78
C PHE A 5 -41.81 -62.51 -21.24
N LEU A 6 -40.84 -61.99 -22.00
CA LEU A 6 -39.48 -61.77 -21.60
C LEU A 6 -39.43 -60.44 -20.90
N LEU A 7 -39.23 -60.43 -19.54
CA LEU A 7 -39.07 -59.24 -18.74
C LEU A 7 -37.58 -58.78 -18.80
N ALA A 8 -37.30 -57.74 -19.57
CA ALA A 8 -35.98 -57.13 -19.61
C ALA A 8 -35.78 -56.24 -18.37
N LEU A 9 -34.97 -56.72 -17.45
CA LEU A 9 -34.47 -55.93 -16.31
C LEU A 9 -33.40 -54.92 -16.82
N ILE A 10 -33.83 -53.68 -16.94
CA ILE A 10 -32.90 -52.57 -17.18
C ILE A 10 -32.27 -52.22 -15.82
N PHE A 11 -31.05 -52.71 -15.58
CA PHE A 11 -30.21 -52.22 -14.51
C PHE A 11 -29.72 -50.82 -14.86
N SER A 12 -30.37 -49.80 -14.32
CA SER A 12 -29.87 -48.41 -14.30
C SER A 12 -28.66 -48.31 -13.40
N ASN A 13 -27.47 -48.31 -13.99
CA ASN A 13 -26.24 -47.98 -13.32
C ASN A 13 -26.25 -46.49 -13.00
N MET A 14 -26.78 -46.11 -11.84
CA MET A 14 -26.51 -44.79 -11.23
C MET A 14 -25.07 -44.78 -10.78
N LEU A 15 -24.18 -44.32 -11.63
CA LEU A 15 -22.86 -43.84 -11.25
C LEU A 15 -23.06 -42.63 -10.35
N THR A 16 -23.09 -42.85 -9.05
CA THR A 16 -22.93 -41.81 -8.04
C THR A 16 -21.51 -41.25 -8.17
N TYR A 17 -21.37 -40.16 -8.88
CA TYR A 17 -20.16 -39.35 -8.81
C TYR A 17 -20.07 -38.80 -7.38
N SER A 18 -19.37 -39.51 -6.53
CA SER A 18 -18.89 -38.96 -5.25
C SER A 18 -17.87 -37.87 -5.61
N VAL A 19 -18.28 -36.61 -5.59
CA VAL A 19 -17.36 -35.50 -5.58
C VAL A 19 -16.62 -35.59 -4.26
N ILE A 20 -15.46 -36.23 -4.27
CA ILE A 20 -14.53 -36.22 -3.15
C ILE A 20 -13.97 -34.79 -3.14
N TYR A 21 -14.57 -33.93 -2.33
CA TYR A 21 -13.89 -32.74 -1.89
C TYR A 21 -12.71 -33.24 -1.05
N ALA A 22 -11.53 -33.20 -1.66
CA ALA A 22 -10.30 -33.42 -0.90
C ALA A 22 -10.26 -32.31 0.16
N GLN A 23 -10.66 -32.64 1.38
CA GLN A 23 -10.40 -31.83 2.54
C GLN A 23 -8.88 -31.80 2.68
N GLN A 24 -8.26 -30.77 2.11
CA GLN A 24 -6.83 -30.56 2.24
C GLN A 24 -6.57 -30.34 3.72
N ASP A 25 -5.81 -31.25 4.31
CA ASP A 25 -5.43 -31.16 5.72
C ASP A 25 -4.71 -29.83 5.95
N SER A 26 -5.43 -28.87 6.51
CA SER A 26 -4.93 -27.50 6.74
C SER A 26 -3.87 -27.45 7.85
N SER A 27 -3.68 -28.57 8.57
CA SER A 27 -2.69 -28.67 9.66
C SER A 27 -1.23 -28.56 9.18
N SER A 28 -0.99 -28.72 7.87
CA SER A 28 0.36 -28.63 7.28
C SER A 28 0.70 -27.27 6.68
N CYS A 29 -0.27 -26.34 6.58
CA CYS A 29 -0.07 -25.05 5.93
C CYS A 29 0.60 -24.05 6.87
N LYS A 30 1.67 -23.42 6.38
CA LYS A 30 2.47 -22.51 7.20
C LYS A 30 2.01 -21.07 7.04
N VAL A 31 1.94 -20.36 8.16
CA VAL A 31 1.92 -18.91 8.23
C VAL A 31 3.34 -18.43 8.51
N ILE A 32 3.87 -17.55 7.68
CA ILE A 32 5.25 -17.04 7.79
C ILE A 32 5.34 -15.69 8.49
N THR A 33 4.20 -15.05 8.73
CA THR A 33 4.15 -13.79 9.47
C THR A 33 4.54 -14.01 10.93
N LYS A 34 5.57 -13.29 11.40
CA LYS A 34 6.02 -13.31 12.78
C LYS A 34 4.86 -12.98 13.72
N GLY A 35 4.69 -13.81 14.77
CA GLY A 35 3.60 -13.64 15.75
C GLY A 35 2.29 -14.37 15.38
N LEU A 36 2.13 -14.86 14.14
CA LEU A 36 0.98 -15.69 13.72
C LEU A 36 1.34 -17.14 13.42
N ALA A 37 2.62 -17.50 13.48
CA ALA A 37 3.17 -18.80 13.07
C ALA A 37 2.94 -19.91 14.12
N GLY A 38 1.71 -20.04 14.63
CA GLY A 38 1.28 -21.13 15.52
C GLY A 38 0.30 -22.05 14.81
N ARG A 39 -0.93 -22.16 15.33
CA ARG A 39 -1.99 -22.94 14.70
C ARG A 39 -2.61 -22.17 13.52
N TYR A 40 -2.86 -22.85 12.43
CA TYR A 40 -3.58 -22.32 11.28
C TYR A 40 -4.72 -23.25 10.86
N THR A 41 -5.86 -22.66 10.51
CA THR A 41 -6.97 -23.36 9.86
C THR A 41 -7.47 -22.48 8.69
N GLY A 42 -7.59 -23.06 7.50
CA GLY A 42 -8.04 -22.31 6.34
C GLY A 42 -7.51 -22.85 5.02
N GLY A 43 -7.61 -22.01 3.99
CA GLY A 43 -7.14 -22.34 2.64
C GLY A 43 -5.63 -22.50 2.56
N CYS A 44 -5.16 -23.38 1.67
CA CYS A 44 -3.75 -23.74 1.54
C CYS A 44 -3.35 -23.79 0.06
N LYS A 45 -2.16 -23.27 -0.23
CA LYS A 45 -1.55 -23.39 -1.55
C LYS A 45 -0.04 -23.56 -1.39
N ASN A 46 0.52 -24.61 -1.98
CA ASN A 46 1.97 -24.90 -1.93
C ASN A 46 2.52 -24.99 -0.50
N GLY A 47 1.75 -25.51 0.47
CA GLY A 47 2.15 -25.62 1.86
C GLY A 47 2.11 -24.31 2.65
N LEU A 48 1.57 -23.24 2.08
CA LEU A 48 1.41 -21.94 2.71
C LEU A 48 -0.07 -21.56 2.85
N ALA A 49 -0.40 -20.80 3.90
CA ALA A 49 -1.72 -20.21 4.09
C ALA A 49 -2.12 -19.38 2.86
N ASN A 50 -3.31 -19.65 2.29
CA ASN A 50 -3.78 -18.97 1.09
C ASN A 50 -5.31 -19.02 1.03
N GLY A 51 -5.97 -17.89 0.76
CA GLY A 51 -7.42 -17.76 0.88
C GLY A 51 -7.82 -17.36 2.31
N ASN A 52 -9.08 -17.58 2.69
CA ASN A 52 -9.55 -17.25 4.04
C ASN A 52 -9.02 -18.24 5.07
N GLY A 53 -8.65 -17.73 6.24
CA GLY A 53 -8.13 -18.56 7.31
C GLY A 53 -8.11 -17.85 8.66
N ASP A 54 -7.77 -18.64 9.67
CA ASP A 54 -7.61 -18.27 11.07
C ASP A 54 -6.22 -18.73 11.54
N ALA A 55 -5.39 -17.78 11.96
CA ALA A 55 -4.03 -18.02 12.44
C ALA A 55 -3.84 -17.51 13.85
N THR A 56 -3.33 -18.35 14.74
CA THR A 56 -3.08 -18.03 16.13
C THR A 56 -1.63 -18.36 16.49
N GLY A 57 -0.92 -17.39 17.06
CA GLY A 57 0.43 -17.51 17.62
C GLY A 57 0.53 -16.64 18.87
N ALA A 58 1.48 -15.71 18.91
CA ALA A 58 1.52 -14.65 19.93
C ALA A 58 0.36 -13.65 19.73
N TYR A 59 -0.10 -13.55 18.51
CA TYR A 59 -1.27 -12.75 18.08
C TYR A 59 -2.27 -13.67 17.39
N HIS A 60 -3.44 -13.10 17.03
CA HIS A 60 -4.49 -13.82 16.33
C HIS A 60 -4.94 -13.03 15.12
N TYR A 61 -5.13 -13.69 13.98
CA TYR A 61 -5.63 -13.07 12.76
C TYR A 61 -6.67 -13.96 12.09
N VAL A 62 -7.77 -13.33 11.72
CA VAL A 62 -8.85 -13.94 10.93
C VAL A 62 -9.05 -13.13 9.68
N GLY A 63 -8.86 -13.72 8.50
CA GLY A 63 -9.00 -12.99 7.25
C GLY A 63 -8.36 -13.68 6.06
N ALA A 64 -8.09 -12.88 5.03
CA ALA A 64 -7.49 -13.36 3.80
C ALA A 64 -5.97 -13.52 3.93
N PHE A 65 -5.45 -14.61 3.39
CA PHE A 65 -4.03 -14.93 3.29
C PHE A 65 -3.60 -15.09 1.84
N LYS A 66 -2.36 -14.71 1.59
CA LYS A 66 -1.65 -15.02 0.35
C LYS A 66 -0.21 -15.37 0.67
N ASP A 67 0.25 -16.49 0.14
CA ASP A 67 1.63 -16.98 0.26
C ASP A 67 2.14 -16.96 1.73
N GLY A 68 1.26 -17.36 2.68
CA GLY A 68 1.56 -17.47 4.10
C GLY A 68 1.45 -16.19 4.92
N MET A 69 1.00 -15.08 4.33
CA MET A 69 0.88 -13.78 4.97
C MET A 69 -0.54 -13.21 4.89
N PRO A 70 -1.01 -12.44 5.89
CA PRO A 70 -2.20 -11.61 5.76
C PRO A 70 -2.17 -10.76 4.48
N ASN A 71 -3.19 -10.89 3.62
CA ASN A 71 -3.27 -10.16 2.36
C ASN A 71 -4.73 -10.05 1.93
N GLY A 72 -5.25 -8.83 1.87
CA GLY A 72 -6.67 -8.56 1.72
C GLY A 72 -7.31 -8.11 3.03
N THR A 73 -8.62 -8.33 3.21
CA THR A 73 -9.34 -7.93 4.42
C THR A 73 -9.21 -8.95 5.55
N GLY A 74 -9.13 -8.44 6.79
CA GLY A 74 -9.10 -9.29 7.97
C GLY A 74 -9.02 -8.50 9.26
N ILE A 75 -9.11 -9.22 10.39
CA ILE A 75 -9.02 -8.67 11.73
C ILE A 75 -7.77 -9.23 12.40
N TYR A 76 -6.91 -8.33 12.88
CA TYR A 76 -5.68 -8.68 13.59
C TYR A 76 -5.79 -8.25 15.05
N TYR A 77 -5.80 -9.21 15.95
CA TYR A 77 -5.90 -9.02 17.39
C TYR A 77 -4.49 -8.97 18.01
N TYR A 78 -4.12 -7.81 18.54
CA TYR A 78 -2.89 -7.61 19.31
C TYR A 78 -3.06 -8.04 20.77
N SER A 79 -4.30 -7.91 21.28
CA SER A 79 -4.73 -8.34 22.59
C SER A 79 -6.26 -8.49 22.62
N GLU A 80 -6.82 -8.88 23.77
CA GLU A 80 -8.28 -8.86 23.99
C GLU A 80 -8.90 -7.45 23.89
N ASN A 81 -8.08 -6.41 24.06
CA ASN A 81 -8.52 -5.04 24.12
C ASN A 81 -8.03 -4.18 22.95
N GLU A 82 -7.28 -4.76 22.01
CA GLU A 82 -6.70 -4.02 20.90
C GLU A 82 -6.70 -4.85 19.62
N TYR A 83 -7.36 -4.36 18.58
CA TYR A 83 -7.38 -5.02 17.29
C TYR A 83 -7.52 -4.03 16.14
N TYR A 84 -7.03 -4.47 14.99
CA TYR A 84 -7.20 -3.78 13.72
C TYR A 84 -8.15 -4.56 12.82
N ASP A 85 -9.16 -3.89 12.28
CA ASP A 85 -10.09 -4.40 11.28
C ASP A 85 -9.88 -3.63 9.98
N GLY A 86 -9.36 -4.28 8.95
CA GLY A 86 -9.05 -3.58 7.70
C GLY A 86 -8.28 -4.39 6.69
N ASN A 87 -7.61 -3.65 5.79
CA ASN A 87 -6.86 -4.23 4.70
C ASN A 87 -5.40 -4.47 5.08
N PHE A 88 -4.86 -5.56 4.52
CA PHE A 88 -3.46 -5.97 4.65
C PHE A 88 -2.84 -6.19 3.27
N GLN A 89 -1.57 -5.91 3.16
CA GLN A 89 -0.72 -6.31 2.05
C GLN A 89 0.58 -6.88 2.61
N ASP A 90 0.90 -8.12 2.24
CA ASP A 90 2.12 -8.83 2.61
C ASP A 90 2.40 -8.81 4.15
N GLY A 91 1.35 -8.98 4.94
CA GLY A 91 1.38 -9.01 6.40
C GLY A 91 1.34 -7.64 7.09
N ILE A 92 1.26 -6.55 6.34
CA ILE A 92 1.32 -5.17 6.84
C ILE A 92 -0.04 -4.48 6.62
N LYS A 93 -0.48 -3.64 7.56
CA LYS A 93 -1.68 -2.81 7.40
C LYS A 93 -1.52 -1.87 6.21
N GLU A 94 -2.43 -1.97 5.24
CA GLU A 94 -2.38 -1.18 4.01
C GLU A 94 -3.80 -0.84 3.53
N GLY A 95 -4.06 0.43 3.18
CA GLY A 95 -5.36 0.89 2.75
C GLY A 95 -6.31 1.23 3.89
N LYS A 96 -7.61 1.06 3.68
CA LYS A 96 -8.64 1.45 4.65
C LYS A 96 -8.74 0.45 5.81
N GLY A 97 -8.89 0.99 7.03
CA GLY A 97 -9.09 0.15 8.22
C GLY A 97 -9.41 0.96 9.48
N GLU A 98 -9.66 0.23 10.54
CA GLU A 98 -10.06 0.76 11.85
C GLU A 98 -9.20 0.10 12.93
N MET A 99 -8.56 0.90 13.77
CA MET A 99 -7.88 0.44 14.98
C MET A 99 -8.80 0.65 16.16
N HIS A 100 -9.08 -0.41 16.89
CA HIS A 100 -9.99 -0.44 18.05
C HIS A 100 -9.20 -0.61 19.33
N TYR A 101 -9.50 0.26 20.32
CA TYR A 101 -8.96 0.20 21.66
C TYR A 101 -10.13 0.08 22.65
N ILE A 102 -10.35 -1.13 23.17
CA ILE A 102 -11.41 -1.43 24.14
C ILE A 102 -10.93 -1.02 25.54
N ARG A 103 -11.74 -0.25 26.27
CA ARG A 103 -11.37 0.28 27.58
C ARG A 103 -12.42 -0.05 28.63
N LYS A 104 -12.00 -0.56 29.79
CA LYS A 104 -12.94 -1.00 30.85
C LYS A 104 -13.73 0.12 31.54
N SER A 105 -13.22 1.36 31.54
CA SER A 105 -13.76 2.44 32.40
C SER A 105 -14.10 3.74 31.68
N ILE A 106 -13.81 3.81 30.38
CA ILE A 106 -14.10 4.96 29.51
C ILE A 106 -14.55 4.44 28.14
N PRO A 107 -15.24 5.25 27.33
CA PRO A 107 -15.65 4.83 26.00
C PRO A 107 -14.52 4.28 25.16
N ASP A 108 -14.79 3.25 24.37
CA ASP A 108 -13.85 2.69 23.41
C ASP A 108 -13.36 3.76 22.44
N SER A 109 -12.10 3.67 22.06
CA SER A 109 -11.51 4.57 21.08
C SER A 109 -11.35 3.83 19.76
N ILE A 110 -11.84 4.43 18.67
CA ILE A 110 -11.72 3.88 17.32
C ILE A 110 -11.03 4.91 16.45
N VAL A 111 -9.90 4.51 15.85
CA VAL A 111 -9.17 5.30 14.87
C VAL A 111 -9.48 4.75 13.49
N LYS A 112 -10.31 5.49 12.73
CA LYS A 112 -10.74 5.10 11.38
C LYS A 112 -10.00 5.90 10.33
N GLY A 113 -9.52 5.22 9.28
CA GLY A 113 -8.89 5.91 8.15
C GLY A 113 -8.06 5.01 7.28
N TYR A 114 -6.95 5.56 6.83
CA TYR A 114 -6.05 4.91 5.87
C TYR A 114 -4.68 4.65 6.48
N TRP A 115 -4.12 3.52 6.10
CA TRP A 115 -2.86 2.98 6.59
C TRP A 115 -1.93 2.74 5.40
N SER A 116 -0.65 3.00 5.58
CA SER A 116 0.37 2.64 4.61
C SER A 116 1.68 2.29 5.30
N GLY A 117 2.28 1.16 4.91
CA GLY A 117 3.47 0.63 5.56
C GLY A 117 3.26 0.31 7.04
N GLY A 118 2.03 -0.02 7.46
CA GLY A 118 1.67 -0.31 8.85
C GLY A 118 1.29 0.90 9.70
N GLU A 119 1.51 2.13 9.22
CA GLU A 119 1.27 3.38 9.95
C GLU A 119 -0.04 4.05 9.54
N PHE A 120 -0.69 4.73 10.49
CA PHE A 120 -1.89 5.51 10.23
C PHE A 120 -1.55 6.81 9.48
N ARG A 121 -2.22 7.06 8.35
CA ARG A 121 -2.00 8.20 7.46
C ARG A 121 -3.10 9.25 7.49
N GLY A 122 -4.13 9.03 8.30
CA GLY A 122 -5.22 10.00 8.48
C GLY A 122 -6.59 9.46 8.07
N SER A 123 -7.62 10.24 8.33
CA SER A 123 -9.02 9.89 8.05
C SER A 123 -9.40 10.00 6.58
N LYS A 124 -8.60 10.70 5.77
CA LYS A 124 -8.78 10.83 4.33
C LYS A 124 -7.69 10.07 3.59
N TYR A 125 -8.04 9.44 2.47
CA TYR A 125 -7.05 8.77 1.63
C TYR A 125 -6.13 9.82 1.00
N THR A 126 -4.87 9.81 1.44
CA THR A 126 -3.80 10.58 0.81
C THR A 126 -2.77 9.62 0.26
N THR A 127 -2.35 9.83 -0.98
CA THR A 127 -1.31 9.03 -1.62
C THR A 127 0.09 9.58 -1.38
N TYR A 128 0.17 10.68 -0.65
CA TYR A 128 1.41 11.36 -0.27
C TYR A 128 1.22 12.19 1.00
N SER A 129 2.32 12.54 1.66
CA SER A 129 2.41 13.61 2.65
C SER A 129 3.56 14.55 2.29
N TYR A 130 3.52 15.79 2.78
CA TYR A 130 4.60 16.73 2.59
C TYR A 130 4.72 17.73 3.74
N SER A 131 5.92 18.26 3.92
CA SER A 131 6.20 19.44 4.73
C SER A 131 7.25 20.30 4.03
N THR A 132 7.18 21.61 4.25
CA THR A 132 8.12 22.59 3.69
C THR A 132 8.52 23.60 4.75
N THR A 133 9.64 24.28 4.56
CA THR A 133 9.99 25.48 5.33
C THR A 133 9.07 26.64 4.95
N GLU A 134 8.86 27.59 5.85
CA GLU A 134 7.76 28.58 5.88
C GLU A 134 7.54 29.49 4.64
N GLN A 135 8.43 29.53 3.66
CA GLN A 135 8.34 30.46 2.53
C GLN A 135 8.14 29.79 1.17
N PHE A 136 7.70 28.54 1.19
CA PHE A 136 7.66 27.76 -0.03
C PHE A 136 6.25 27.31 -0.35
N ASP A 137 5.74 27.72 -1.49
CA ASP A 137 4.46 27.23 -2.00
C ASP A 137 4.66 25.92 -2.79
N LEU A 138 4.37 24.82 -2.15
CA LEU A 138 4.17 23.57 -2.86
C LEU A 138 2.87 23.67 -3.65
N THR A 139 2.97 23.92 -4.96
CA THR A 139 1.81 24.24 -5.75
C THR A 139 1.03 23.01 -6.21
N GLU A 140 1.68 21.87 -6.38
CA GLU A 140 0.99 20.70 -6.91
C GLU A 140 1.78 19.40 -6.65
N ILE A 141 1.10 18.36 -6.10
CA ILE A 141 1.57 16.98 -6.11
C ILE A 141 0.49 16.14 -6.78
N THR A 142 0.75 15.69 -8.00
CA THR A 142 -0.21 14.91 -8.78
C THR A 142 0.36 13.55 -9.15
N PRO A 143 -0.33 12.46 -8.80
CA PRO A 143 0.01 11.15 -9.34
C PRO A 143 -0.52 11.03 -10.77
N SER A 144 0.26 10.43 -11.64
CA SER A 144 -0.21 9.98 -12.94
C SER A 144 -1.27 8.89 -12.77
N LYS A 145 -2.20 8.79 -13.72
CA LYS A 145 -3.20 7.73 -13.78
C LYS A 145 -2.61 6.34 -14.10
N THR A 146 -1.37 6.29 -14.56
CA THR A 146 -0.67 5.05 -14.91
C THR A 146 0.20 4.58 -13.75
N THR A 147 0.39 3.28 -13.66
CA THR A 147 1.41 2.69 -12.77
C THR A 147 2.80 3.10 -13.23
N GLY A 148 3.66 3.45 -12.29
CA GLY A 148 5.03 3.87 -12.59
C GLY A 148 5.85 4.02 -11.31
N ASN A 149 7.10 4.39 -11.49
CA ASN A 149 8.07 4.53 -10.41
C ASN A 149 8.93 5.79 -10.54
N THR A 150 8.45 6.80 -11.24
CA THR A 150 9.20 8.05 -11.44
C THR A 150 8.60 9.20 -10.66
N VAL A 151 9.45 10.12 -10.22
CA VAL A 151 9.06 11.40 -9.64
C VAL A 151 9.75 12.50 -10.43
N THR A 152 8.98 13.42 -10.99
CA THR A 152 9.51 14.60 -11.69
C THR A 152 9.21 15.84 -10.88
N PHE A 153 10.23 16.49 -10.40
CA PHE A 153 10.18 17.81 -9.79
C PHE A 153 10.29 18.87 -10.91
N GLU A 154 9.30 19.75 -10.98
CA GLU A 154 9.34 20.99 -11.74
C GLU A 154 9.56 22.13 -10.74
N ILE A 155 10.71 22.79 -10.82
CA ILE A 155 11.14 23.79 -9.85
C ILE A 155 11.29 25.12 -10.55
N GLY A 156 10.72 26.17 -9.98
CA GLY A 156 10.74 27.47 -10.62
C GLY A 156 10.35 28.62 -9.69
N THR A 157 10.35 29.82 -10.24
CA THR A 157 9.83 31.02 -9.60
C THR A 157 8.62 31.53 -10.38
N ASN A 158 7.58 31.97 -9.69
CA ASN A 158 6.44 32.64 -10.27
C ASN A 158 6.79 34.14 -10.42
N SER A 159 7.56 34.47 -11.44
CA SER A 159 7.78 35.89 -11.80
C SER A 159 6.57 36.36 -12.62
N GLY A 160 5.55 36.85 -11.94
CA GLY A 160 4.32 37.40 -12.54
C GLY A 160 4.46 38.84 -13.04
N SER A 161 5.64 39.29 -13.47
CA SER A 161 5.76 40.64 -14.06
C SER A 161 5.71 40.58 -15.57
N PRO A 162 4.70 41.20 -16.22
CA PRO A 162 4.63 41.34 -17.69
C PRO A 162 5.74 42.24 -18.26
N ASN A 163 6.45 42.97 -17.41
CA ASN A 163 7.51 43.91 -17.79
C ASN A 163 8.86 43.55 -17.15
N GLY A 164 9.27 42.33 -17.42
CA GLY A 164 10.44 41.63 -16.87
C GLY A 164 11.74 42.40 -16.85
N THR A 165 12.09 42.93 -15.70
CA THR A 165 13.47 42.92 -15.22
C THR A 165 13.52 42.00 -14.03
N ALA A 166 13.53 40.71 -14.27
CA ALA A 166 13.70 39.72 -13.22
C ALA A 166 15.18 39.35 -13.21
N ASP A 167 15.92 39.90 -12.29
CA ASP A 167 17.19 39.34 -11.81
C ASP A 167 16.95 38.03 -11.03
N GLY A 168 16.02 37.20 -11.52
CA GLY A 168 15.60 35.96 -10.91
C GLY A 168 16.53 34.83 -11.31
N PHE A 169 17.43 34.42 -10.42
CA PHE A 169 18.14 33.16 -10.56
C PHE A 169 17.14 32.02 -10.51
N ALA A 170 17.32 31.03 -11.39
CA ALA A 170 16.53 29.80 -11.34
C ALA A 170 16.68 29.11 -9.98
N LEU A 171 15.56 28.79 -9.36
CA LEU A 171 15.57 27.95 -8.17
C LEU A 171 15.96 26.55 -8.58
N LEU A 172 17.02 25.99 -7.98
CA LEU A 172 17.56 24.69 -8.32
C LEU A 172 17.42 23.72 -7.14
N LEU A 173 17.19 22.46 -7.43
CA LEU A 173 17.34 21.38 -6.44
C LEU A 173 18.84 21.07 -6.31
N THR A 174 19.44 21.48 -5.19
CA THR A 174 20.89 21.30 -4.93
C THR A 174 21.19 19.96 -4.30
N ASN A 175 20.25 19.41 -3.55
CA ASN A 175 20.38 18.10 -2.95
C ASN A 175 19.03 17.40 -2.88
N ILE A 176 19.04 16.07 -3.07
CA ILE A 176 17.89 15.20 -2.78
C ILE A 176 18.39 13.86 -2.26
N ILE A 177 17.88 13.47 -1.11
CA ILE A 177 18.23 12.21 -0.45
C ILE A 177 16.98 11.43 -0.08
N SER A 178 17.13 10.12 0.06
CA SER A 178 16.12 9.25 0.63
C SER A 178 16.72 8.45 1.79
N PRO A 179 16.29 8.65 3.03
CA PRO A 179 16.72 7.83 4.16
C PRO A 179 16.36 6.35 4.01
N THR A 180 15.32 6.06 3.24
CA THR A 180 14.87 4.69 2.96
C THR A 180 15.62 4.04 1.79
N GLY A 181 16.52 4.78 1.13
CA GLY A 181 17.26 4.28 -0.03
C GLY A 181 16.41 4.00 -1.25
N CYS A 182 15.24 4.62 -1.36
CA CYS A 182 14.31 4.35 -2.47
C CYS A 182 14.68 5.01 -3.80
N ILE A 183 15.72 5.84 -3.88
CA ILE A 183 16.17 6.46 -5.13
C ILE A 183 17.11 5.51 -5.85
N LEU A 184 16.76 5.07 -7.09
CA LEU A 184 17.62 4.29 -7.96
C LEU A 184 18.47 5.16 -8.87
N LYS A 185 17.88 6.22 -9.43
CA LYS A 185 18.52 7.06 -10.44
C LYS A 185 17.99 8.47 -10.40
N THR A 186 18.88 9.42 -10.61
CA THR A 186 18.54 10.85 -10.72
C THR A 186 18.95 11.36 -12.11
N ARG A 187 18.06 12.13 -12.73
CA ARG A 187 18.33 12.85 -13.99
C ARG A 187 17.87 14.29 -13.83
N SER A 188 18.72 15.23 -14.14
CA SER A 188 18.39 16.65 -14.13
C SER A 188 18.35 17.19 -15.53
N LYS A 189 17.38 18.04 -15.84
CA LYS A 189 17.28 18.80 -17.08
C LYS A 189 16.99 20.25 -16.74
N TYR A 190 17.80 21.12 -17.26
CA TYR A 190 17.58 22.56 -17.19
C TYR A 190 16.82 23.01 -18.45
N GLU A 191 15.76 23.77 -18.31
CA GLU A 191 14.92 24.14 -19.45
C GLU A 191 14.92 25.63 -19.75
N SER A 192 15.07 26.49 -18.73
CA SER A 192 15.12 27.96 -18.91
C SER A 192 15.74 28.62 -17.68
N SER A 193 15.95 29.94 -17.73
CA SER A 193 16.42 30.74 -16.60
C SER A 193 15.48 30.68 -15.39
N PHE A 194 14.24 30.19 -15.57
CA PHE A 194 13.19 30.20 -14.54
C PHE A 194 12.69 28.82 -14.12
N LYS A 195 13.09 27.75 -14.84
CA LYS A 195 12.59 26.40 -14.58
C LYS A 195 13.66 25.35 -14.70
N SER A 196 13.72 24.47 -13.73
CA SER A 196 14.51 23.25 -13.77
C SER A 196 13.65 22.02 -13.51
N TYR A 197 14.08 20.88 -14.02
CA TYR A 197 13.43 19.59 -13.85
C TYR A 197 14.42 18.58 -13.28
N VAL A 198 13.99 17.86 -12.25
CA VAL A 198 14.73 16.73 -11.71
C VAL A 198 13.80 15.53 -11.71
N THR A 199 14.21 14.46 -12.38
CA THR A 199 13.45 13.20 -12.41
C THR A 199 14.23 12.13 -11.66
N LEU A 200 13.53 11.50 -10.70
CA LEU A 200 14.00 10.37 -9.93
C LEU A 200 13.31 9.10 -10.45
N GLU A 201 14.05 8.02 -10.54
CA GLU A 201 13.54 6.67 -10.66
C GLU A 201 13.60 6.01 -9.29
N LEU A 202 12.48 5.45 -8.81
CA LEU A 202 12.34 4.90 -7.46
C LEU A 202 12.31 3.37 -7.49
N ALA A 203 12.91 2.75 -6.48
CA ALA A 203 12.94 1.31 -6.29
C ALA A 203 11.70 0.76 -5.60
N SER A 204 11.14 1.52 -4.67
CA SER A 204 10.12 1.03 -3.75
C SER A 204 9.21 2.15 -3.25
N PHE A 205 8.06 1.75 -2.72
CA PHE A 205 7.12 2.61 -2.02
C PHE A 205 6.73 1.92 -0.68
N PRO A 206 6.49 2.66 0.40
CA PRO A 206 6.58 4.12 0.48
C PRO A 206 8.01 4.63 0.24
N CYS A 207 8.12 5.83 -0.33
CA CYS A 207 9.39 6.48 -0.59
C CYS A 207 9.41 7.87 0.04
N LYS A 208 10.34 8.08 0.96
CA LYS A 208 10.54 9.35 1.65
C LYS A 208 11.72 10.10 1.03
N LEU A 209 11.48 11.35 0.65
CA LEU A 209 12.42 12.22 -0.04
C LEU A 209 12.62 13.50 0.76
N PHE A 210 13.87 13.89 0.95
CA PHE A 210 14.27 15.20 1.50
C PHE A 210 15.02 15.97 0.44
N GLY A 211 14.55 17.16 0.12
CA GLY A 211 15.17 18.03 -0.86
C GLY A 211 15.65 19.34 -0.25
N THR A 212 16.74 19.89 -0.80
CA THR A 212 17.25 21.23 -0.50
C THR A 212 17.37 22.01 -1.78
N LEU A 213 16.88 23.24 -1.76
CA LEU A 213 16.93 24.15 -2.88
C LEU A 213 18.13 25.10 -2.80
N SER A 214 18.45 25.79 -3.88
CA SER A 214 19.60 26.70 -3.99
C SER A 214 19.54 27.90 -3.04
N ASP A 215 18.37 28.23 -2.53
CA ASP A 215 18.14 29.28 -1.51
C ASP A 215 18.11 28.72 -0.08
N SER A 216 18.59 27.49 0.12
CA SER A 216 18.65 26.77 1.40
C SER A 216 17.30 26.35 1.98
N GLN A 217 16.21 26.55 1.26
CA GLN A 217 14.90 26.00 1.66
C GLN A 217 14.88 24.49 1.51
N THR A 218 14.11 23.83 2.36
CA THR A 218 14.00 22.38 2.37
C THR A 218 12.55 21.93 2.26
N PHE A 219 12.38 20.73 1.72
CA PHE A 219 11.09 20.05 1.70
C PHE A 219 11.26 18.58 2.05
N GLU A 220 10.21 18.00 2.60
CA GLU A 220 10.06 16.58 2.83
C GLU A 220 8.78 16.12 2.12
N ILE A 221 8.88 15.04 1.37
CA ILE A 221 7.74 14.43 0.67
C ILE A 221 7.82 12.92 0.87
N GLU A 222 6.72 12.33 1.26
CA GLU A 222 6.59 10.88 1.33
C GLU A 222 5.48 10.42 0.37
N LEU A 223 5.83 9.52 -0.53
CA LEU A 223 4.95 8.97 -1.56
C LEU A 223 4.59 7.55 -1.17
N TYR A 224 3.30 7.26 -0.99
CA TYR A 224 2.81 5.98 -0.47
C TYR A 224 2.48 4.96 -1.55
N LYS A 225 2.31 5.41 -2.79
CA LYS A 225 1.84 4.56 -3.88
C LYS A 225 2.74 4.65 -5.11
N ALA A 226 2.98 3.50 -5.74
CA ALA A 226 3.63 3.45 -7.04
C ALA A 226 2.81 4.21 -8.10
N ALA A 227 3.42 5.21 -8.70
CA ALA A 227 2.89 6.03 -9.80
C ALA A 227 4.04 6.83 -10.43
N ASN A 228 3.78 7.45 -11.57
CA ASN A 228 4.61 8.54 -12.05
C ASN A 228 4.11 9.84 -11.44
N TRP A 229 4.89 10.43 -10.59
CA TRP A 229 4.53 11.63 -9.83
C TRP A 229 5.04 12.88 -10.53
N LYS A 230 4.25 13.94 -10.51
CA LYS A 230 4.67 15.29 -10.84
C LYS A 230 4.54 16.17 -9.61
N ILE A 231 5.62 16.83 -9.23
CA ILE A 231 5.71 17.70 -8.05
C ILE A 231 6.17 19.07 -8.54
N ARG A 232 5.37 20.07 -8.28
CA ARG A 232 5.64 21.45 -8.70
C ARG A 232 5.98 22.30 -7.48
N LEU A 233 7.20 22.80 -7.47
CA LEU A 233 7.77 23.60 -6.40
C LEU A 233 8.02 25.01 -6.94
N PHE A 234 7.18 25.97 -6.59
CA PHE A 234 7.31 27.34 -7.05
C PHE A 234 7.40 28.31 -5.88
N LYS A 235 8.28 29.28 -5.99
CA LYS A 235 8.39 30.38 -5.05
C LYS A 235 7.64 31.59 -5.61
N ASN A 236 6.75 32.17 -4.79
CA ASN A 236 6.16 33.45 -5.05
C ASN A 236 7.19 34.52 -4.68
N GLN A 237 7.47 35.42 -5.60
CA GLN A 237 8.29 36.62 -5.35
C GLN A 237 7.41 37.76 -4.89
#